data_62f726824eb9d23f02ba4b43638fe56e
#
_entry.id   62f726824eb9d23f02ba4b43638fe56e
#
_cell.length_a   1.000
_cell.length_b   1.000
_cell.length_c   1.000
_cell.angle_alpha   90.00
_cell.angle_beta   90.00
_cell.angle_gamma   90.00
#
_symmetry.space_group_name_H-M   'P 1'
#
loop_
_entity.id
_entity.type
_entity.pdbx_description
1 polymer ?
#
loop_
_entity_poly.entity_id
_entity_poly.type
_entity_poly.pdbx_seq_one_letter_code
_entity_poly.pdbx_strand_id
1 'polypeptide(L)'
;HADFGGEVERIMNLVDGCLLLVDAQEGPMPQTKFVLKKALEAGHKIILVVNKIDKPASRPDWVLNKTFDLFVDLGATDEQAQFPVLYASAIQGIAGTDPDITTMKDVSPILDEVLRDIPGPDGDDTKPLQIPVVNIFYDNYKGRMAVGRLANGTVKQGEQILHVGRDGKQSKQKLSVLQMYSGLGRADVATARAGDIVTIAGIPEVQIGDSILALEGAEALPI
;
A
#
# COMPACT_ATOMS: atom_id res chain seq x y z
N HIS A 1 0.45 3.83 -13.79
CA HIS A 1 0.01 4.26 -15.12
C HIS A 1 -1.12 5.27 -15.00
N ALA A 2 -1.19 6.26 -15.90
CA ALA A 2 -2.18 7.34 -15.87
C ALA A 2 -3.64 6.83 -15.90
N ASP A 3 -3.88 5.66 -16.43
CA ASP A 3 -5.22 5.06 -16.58
C ASP A 3 -5.81 4.48 -15.28
N PHE A 4 -5.02 4.40 -14.20
CA PHE A 4 -5.40 3.77 -12.94
C PHE A 4 -5.52 4.76 -11.77
N GLY A 5 -5.84 6.02 -12.02
CA GLY A 5 -5.88 7.07 -10.99
C GLY A 5 -6.74 6.70 -9.77
N GLY A 6 -7.95 6.18 -9.99
CA GLY A 6 -8.82 5.72 -8.89
C GLY A 6 -8.32 4.46 -8.18
N GLU A 7 -7.48 3.64 -8.82
CA GLU A 7 -6.85 2.48 -8.19
C GLU A 7 -5.71 2.92 -7.26
N VAL A 8 -4.91 3.90 -7.68
CA VAL A 8 -3.84 4.48 -6.85
C VAL A 8 -4.42 5.07 -5.57
N GLU A 9 -5.50 5.85 -5.65
CA GLU A 9 -6.14 6.43 -4.46
C GLU A 9 -6.61 5.36 -3.47
N ARG A 10 -7.21 4.27 -3.97
CA ARG A 10 -7.65 3.16 -3.12
C ARG A 10 -6.49 2.40 -2.47
N ILE A 11 -5.37 2.24 -3.21
CA ILE A 11 -4.17 1.58 -2.68
C ILE A 11 -3.52 2.43 -1.58
N MET A 12 -3.54 3.76 -1.70
CA MET A 12 -3.02 4.65 -0.66
C MET A 12 -3.68 4.41 0.71
N ASN A 13 -4.93 3.97 0.75
CA ASN A 13 -5.61 3.61 2.00
C ASN A 13 -5.20 2.24 2.58
N LEU A 14 -4.39 1.46 1.86
CA LEU A 14 -3.90 0.15 2.32
C LEU A 14 -2.47 0.17 2.85
N VAL A 15 -1.73 1.23 2.60
CA VAL A 15 -0.29 1.31 2.85
C VAL A 15 0.06 2.32 3.93
N ASP A 16 1.21 2.16 4.55
CA ASP A 16 1.73 3.06 5.60
C ASP A 16 2.87 3.94 5.09
N GLY A 17 3.40 3.64 3.89
CA GLY A 17 4.45 4.40 3.24
C GLY A 17 4.66 3.98 1.80
N CYS A 18 5.51 4.70 1.10
CA CYS A 18 5.75 4.52 -0.33
C CYS A 18 7.25 4.49 -0.67
N LEU A 19 7.64 3.55 -1.51
CA LEU A 19 8.91 3.61 -2.23
C LEU A 19 8.69 4.36 -3.55
N LEU A 20 9.24 5.57 -3.66
CA LEU A 20 9.19 6.36 -4.89
C LEU A 20 10.36 5.99 -5.79
N LEU A 21 10.11 5.16 -6.81
CA LEU A 21 11.12 4.74 -7.76
C LEU A 21 11.24 5.77 -8.88
N VAL A 22 12.45 6.32 -9.07
CA VAL A 22 12.77 7.27 -10.13
C VAL A 22 13.94 6.75 -10.96
N ASP A 23 13.84 6.83 -12.28
CA ASP A 23 14.91 6.44 -13.20
C ASP A 23 16.07 7.42 -13.12
N ALA A 24 17.28 6.92 -12.87
CA ALA A 24 18.51 7.72 -12.73
C ALA A 24 18.90 8.51 -13.99
N GLN A 25 18.35 8.16 -15.13
CA GLN A 25 18.61 8.82 -16.41
C GLN A 25 17.54 9.85 -16.76
N GLU A 26 16.25 9.50 -16.55
CA GLU A 26 15.11 10.31 -17.00
C GLU A 26 14.59 11.27 -15.92
N GLY A 27 14.78 10.92 -14.64
CA GLY A 27 14.22 11.69 -13.51
C GLY A 27 12.73 11.46 -13.31
N PRO A 28 12.06 12.30 -12.51
CA PRO A 28 10.65 12.16 -12.22
C PRO A 28 9.80 12.44 -13.47
N MET A 29 8.91 11.52 -13.80
CA MET A 29 7.99 11.55 -14.93
C MET A 29 6.59 12.08 -14.49
N PRO A 30 5.69 12.42 -15.44
CA PRO A 30 4.34 12.89 -15.10
C PRO A 30 3.57 11.93 -14.19
N GLN A 31 3.73 10.61 -14.36
CA GLN A 31 3.13 9.59 -13.49
C GLN A 31 3.69 9.66 -12.08
N THR A 32 5.00 9.92 -11.95
CA THR A 32 5.66 10.13 -10.65
C THR A 32 5.02 11.30 -9.91
N LYS A 33 4.78 12.41 -10.61
CA LYS A 33 4.13 13.61 -10.05
C LYS A 33 2.73 13.29 -9.51
N PHE A 34 1.92 12.54 -10.26
CA PHE A 34 0.58 12.17 -9.85
C PHE A 34 0.59 11.28 -8.59
N VAL A 35 1.38 10.21 -8.59
CA VAL A 35 1.46 9.26 -7.45
C VAL A 35 2.04 9.96 -6.22
N LEU A 36 3.11 10.75 -6.39
CA LEU A 36 3.72 11.52 -5.30
C LEU A 36 2.73 12.48 -4.66
N LYS A 37 1.95 13.22 -5.47
CA LYS A 37 0.92 14.12 -4.96
C LYS A 37 -0.07 13.38 -4.07
N LYS A 38 -0.55 12.21 -4.49
CA LYS A 38 -1.50 11.40 -3.71
C LYS A 38 -0.88 10.86 -2.42
N ALA A 39 0.37 10.44 -2.45
CA ALA A 39 1.09 9.99 -1.26
C ALA A 39 1.30 11.12 -0.24
N LEU A 40 1.64 12.33 -0.70
CA LEU A 40 1.79 13.51 0.16
C LEU A 40 0.46 13.94 0.76
N GLU A 41 -0.62 13.98 -0.04
CA GLU A 41 -1.99 14.29 0.44
C GLU A 41 -2.47 13.28 1.50
N ALA A 42 -2.10 12.01 1.36
CA ALA A 42 -2.41 10.95 2.32
C ALA A 42 -1.50 10.96 3.57
N GLY A 43 -0.46 11.80 3.60
CA GLY A 43 0.48 11.90 4.72
C GLY A 43 1.46 10.73 4.85
N HIS A 44 1.65 9.96 3.79
CA HIS A 44 2.56 8.80 3.82
C HIS A 44 4.03 9.20 3.93
N LYS A 45 4.80 8.38 4.63
CA LYS A 45 6.26 8.43 4.57
C LYS A 45 6.74 7.95 3.20
N ILE A 46 7.71 8.68 2.63
CA ILE A 46 8.22 8.40 1.29
C ILE A 46 9.72 8.15 1.37
N ILE A 47 10.16 7.05 0.77
CA ILE A 47 11.57 6.72 0.57
C ILE A 47 11.85 6.84 -0.92
N LEU A 48 12.78 7.71 -1.31
CA LEU A 48 13.20 7.84 -2.70
C LEU A 48 14.20 6.75 -3.06
N VAL A 49 13.95 6.02 -4.13
CA VAL A 49 14.88 5.05 -4.71
C VAL A 49 15.23 5.48 -6.13
N VAL A 50 16.44 6.00 -6.32
CA VAL A 50 17.00 6.34 -7.62
C VAL A 50 17.52 5.06 -8.28
N ASN A 51 16.73 4.50 -9.18
CA ASN A 51 17.00 3.20 -9.80
C ASN A 51 17.67 3.34 -11.17
N LYS A 52 18.28 2.26 -11.64
CA LYS A 52 19.03 2.15 -12.91
C LYS A 52 20.32 2.99 -12.92
N ILE A 53 20.99 3.09 -11.79
CA ILE A 53 22.29 3.77 -11.68
C ILE A 53 23.41 3.08 -12.48
N ASP A 54 23.22 1.81 -12.86
CA ASP A 54 24.10 1.03 -13.72
C ASP A 54 24.16 1.55 -15.17
N LYS A 55 23.22 2.39 -15.59
CA LYS A 55 23.22 2.93 -16.95
C LYS A 55 24.29 3.98 -17.17
N PRO A 56 24.99 3.99 -18.33
CA PRO A 56 26.07 4.96 -18.61
C PRO A 56 25.64 6.44 -18.58
N ALA A 57 24.35 6.72 -18.86
CA ALA A 57 23.80 8.07 -18.84
C ALA A 57 23.11 8.42 -17.51
N SER A 58 23.34 7.64 -16.46
CA SER A 58 22.83 7.87 -15.11
C SER A 58 23.36 9.20 -14.55
N ARG A 59 22.46 9.95 -13.91
CA ARG A 59 22.72 11.28 -13.31
C ARG A 59 22.07 11.38 -11.93
N PRO A 60 22.50 10.58 -10.93
CA PRO A 60 21.82 10.47 -9.64
C PRO A 60 21.60 11.82 -8.95
N ASP A 61 22.61 12.69 -8.90
CA ASP A 61 22.52 14.01 -8.25
C ASP A 61 21.50 14.92 -8.94
N TRP A 62 21.47 14.91 -10.27
CA TRP A 62 20.48 15.69 -11.01
C TRP A 62 19.07 15.18 -10.76
N VAL A 63 18.88 13.86 -10.71
CA VAL A 63 17.58 13.22 -10.42
C VAL A 63 17.14 13.54 -9.01
N LEU A 64 18.04 13.47 -8.02
CA LEU A 64 17.76 13.85 -6.65
C LEU A 64 17.26 15.29 -6.56
N ASN A 65 17.99 16.25 -7.16
CA ASN A 65 17.58 17.65 -7.15
C ASN A 65 16.23 17.86 -7.84
N LYS A 66 15.98 17.22 -8.99
CA LYS A 66 14.71 17.30 -9.70
C LYS A 66 13.55 16.69 -8.92
N THR A 67 13.80 15.63 -8.17
CA THR A 67 12.79 15.04 -7.31
C THR A 67 12.50 15.94 -6.12
N PHE A 68 13.51 16.54 -5.50
CA PHE A 68 13.33 17.52 -4.44
C PHE A 68 12.53 18.75 -4.92
N ASP A 69 12.87 19.32 -6.10
CA ASP A 69 12.10 20.40 -6.72
C ASP A 69 10.61 19.99 -6.85
N LEU A 70 10.35 18.73 -7.25
CA LEU A 70 9.00 18.23 -7.41
C LEU A 70 8.23 18.13 -6.07
N PHE A 71 8.89 17.76 -4.96
CA PHE A 71 8.27 17.79 -3.63
C PHE A 71 7.85 19.21 -3.25
N VAL A 72 8.74 20.20 -3.47
CA VAL A 72 8.45 21.61 -3.19
C VAL A 72 7.31 22.12 -4.07
N ASP A 73 7.31 21.82 -5.37
CA ASP A 73 6.25 22.20 -6.31
C ASP A 73 4.87 21.62 -5.95
N LEU A 74 4.85 20.46 -5.29
CA LEU A 74 3.64 19.81 -4.82
C LEU A 74 3.18 20.27 -3.42
N GLY A 75 3.92 21.19 -2.81
CA GLY A 75 3.60 21.77 -1.51
C GLY A 75 3.89 20.82 -0.34
N ALA A 76 4.91 19.96 -0.46
CA ALA A 76 5.36 19.12 0.65
C ALA A 76 5.77 19.98 1.85
N THR A 77 5.49 19.48 3.05
CA THR A 77 5.96 20.11 4.29
C THR A 77 7.46 19.90 4.46
N ASP A 78 8.10 20.67 5.33
CA ASP A 78 9.54 20.53 5.63
C ASP A 78 9.87 19.10 6.11
N GLU A 79 8.96 18.45 6.85
CA GLU A 79 9.12 17.06 7.28
C GLU A 79 9.03 16.09 6.10
N GLN A 80 8.07 16.29 5.19
CA GLN A 80 7.90 15.45 4.00
C GLN A 80 9.05 15.62 3.00
N ALA A 81 9.69 16.79 2.96
CA ALA A 81 10.85 17.07 2.12
C ALA A 81 12.17 16.47 2.65
N GLN A 82 12.17 15.97 3.90
CA GLN A 82 13.30 15.26 4.52
C GLN A 82 13.15 13.74 4.32
N PHE A 83 13.07 13.30 3.08
CA PHE A 83 12.91 11.89 2.74
C PHE A 83 14.26 11.17 2.62
N PRO A 84 14.34 9.89 3.03
CA PRO A 84 15.50 9.04 2.79
C PRO A 84 15.74 8.81 1.31
N VAL A 85 17.02 8.74 0.92
CA VAL A 85 17.44 8.51 -0.46
C VAL A 85 18.29 7.26 -0.57
N LEU A 86 17.89 6.37 -1.46
CA LEU A 86 18.63 5.16 -1.81
C LEU A 86 18.87 5.11 -3.31
N TYR A 87 19.95 4.47 -3.68
CA TYR A 87 20.36 4.25 -5.06
C TYR A 87 20.31 2.76 -5.36
N ALA A 88 19.86 2.37 -6.55
CA ALA A 88 19.68 0.96 -6.87
C ALA A 88 19.94 0.63 -8.35
N SER A 89 20.35 -0.60 -8.58
CA SER A 89 20.26 -1.29 -9.86
C SER A 89 19.39 -2.52 -9.68
N ALA A 90 18.11 -2.40 -10.01
CA ALA A 90 17.16 -3.51 -9.86
C ALA A 90 17.54 -4.72 -10.75
N ILE A 91 18.15 -4.49 -11.91
CA ILE A 91 18.58 -5.55 -12.81
C ILE A 91 19.75 -6.36 -12.21
N GLN A 92 20.59 -5.73 -11.37
CA GLN A 92 21.69 -6.38 -10.69
C GLN A 92 21.30 -6.87 -9.29
N GLY A 93 20.10 -6.49 -8.79
CA GLY A 93 19.62 -6.86 -7.46
C GLY A 93 20.41 -6.21 -6.32
N ILE A 94 20.90 -4.98 -6.51
CA ILE A 94 21.73 -4.26 -5.54
C ILE A 94 21.20 -2.86 -5.23
N ALA A 95 21.47 -2.38 -4.03
CA ALA A 95 21.12 -1.03 -3.57
C ALA A 95 22.12 -0.53 -2.51
N GLY A 96 22.10 0.77 -2.27
CA GLY A 96 22.95 1.42 -1.26
C GLY A 96 22.51 2.86 -0.97
N THR A 97 23.14 3.47 0.04
CA THR A 97 22.94 4.88 0.42
C THR A 97 23.85 5.84 -0.36
N ASP A 98 24.79 5.30 -1.12
CA ASP A 98 25.71 6.04 -1.98
C ASP A 98 25.53 5.56 -3.43
N PRO A 99 25.64 6.44 -4.46
CA PRO A 99 25.50 6.05 -5.85
C PRO A 99 26.65 5.19 -6.41
N ASP A 100 27.71 4.95 -5.64
CA ASP A 100 28.81 4.07 -6.06
C ASP A 100 28.38 2.61 -6.09
N ILE A 101 28.10 2.11 -7.30
CA ILE A 101 27.65 0.73 -7.52
C ILE A 101 28.63 -0.33 -7.02
N THR A 102 29.94 0.01 -6.90
CA THR A 102 30.97 -0.94 -6.45
C THR A 102 30.89 -1.27 -4.97
N THR A 103 30.21 -0.44 -4.19
CA THR A 103 30.01 -0.63 -2.74
C THR A 103 28.75 -1.45 -2.43
N MET A 104 27.86 -1.63 -3.40
CA MET A 104 26.57 -2.30 -3.22
C MET A 104 26.71 -3.82 -3.30
N LYS A 105 25.90 -4.55 -2.52
CA LYS A 105 25.95 -6.02 -2.44
C LYS A 105 24.63 -6.67 -2.81
N ASP A 106 23.53 -6.16 -2.26
CA ASP A 106 22.18 -6.69 -2.41
C ASP A 106 21.13 -5.58 -2.17
N VAL A 107 19.88 -5.92 -2.07
CA VAL A 107 18.76 -4.98 -1.86
C VAL A 107 18.44 -4.72 -0.38
N SER A 108 19.14 -5.32 0.56
CA SER A 108 18.90 -5.19 2.01
C SER A 108 18.81 -3.73 2.47
N PRO A 109 19.62 -2.78 1.95
CA PRO A 109 19.51 -1.37 2.35
C PRO A 109 18.14 -0.76 2.13
N ILE A 110 17.38 -1.21 1.12
CA ILE A 110 15.99 -0.77 0.91
C ILE A 110 15.07 -1.33 2.00
N LEU A 111 15.25 -2.59 2.36
CA LEU A 111 14.43 -3.24 3.38
C LEU A 111 14.73 -2.67 4.77
N ASP A 112 15.99 -2.41 5.07
CA ASP A 112 16.43 -1.80 6.33
C ASP A 112 15.84 -0.39 6.48
N GLU A 113 15.82 0.38 5.37
CA GLU A 113 15.22 1.72 5.35
C GLU A 113 13.69 1.66 5.59
N VAL A 114 13.01 0.71 4.95
CA VAL A 114 11.57 0.49 5.17
C VAL A 114 11.31 0.17 6.66
N LEU A 115 12.09 -0.70 7.26
CA LEU A 115 11.94 -1.07 8.68
C LEU A 115 12.23 0.09 9.64
N ARG A 116 13.10 1.02 9.24
CA ARG A 116 13.47 2.19 10.05
C ARG A 116 12.45 3.31 9.97
N ASP A 117 11.96 3.64 8.77
CA ASP A 117 11.24 4.88 8.51
C ASP A 117 9.74 4.70 8.27
N ILE A 118 9.30 3.52 7.83
CA ILE A 118 7.88 3.27 7.63
C ILE A 118 7.29 2.73 8.95
N PRO A 119 6.26 3.39 9.52
CA PRO A 119 5.63 2.89 10.73
C PRO A 119 4.98 1.53 10.49
N GLY A 120 4.91 0.73 11.56
CA GLY A 120 4.08 -0.48 11.53
C GLY A 120 2.61 -0.14 11.35
N PRO A 121 1.79 -1.12 10.95
CA PRO A 121 0.37 -0.88 10.73
C PRO A 121 -0.33 -0.44 12.02
N ASP A 122 -1.10 0.64 11.93
CA ASP A 122 -2.01 1.05 12.98
C ASP A 122 -3.20 0.10 13.07
N GLY A 123 -3.70 -0.12 14.27
CA GLY A 123 -4.89 -0.91 14.50
C GLY A 123 -4.91 -1.49 15.92
N ASP A 124 -6.10 -1.85 16.38
CA ASP A 124 -6.32 -2.39 17.73
C ASP A 124 -7.11 -3.71 17.64
N ASP A 125 -6.44 -4.82 17.91
CA ASP A 125 -7.01 -6.17 17.88
C ASP A 125 -8.14 -6.36 18.90
N THR A 126 -8.21 -5.52 19.93
CA THR A 126 -9.21 -5.62 21.00
C THR A 126 -10.52 -4.90 20.68
N LYS A 127 -10.51 -4.06 19.66
CA LYS A 127 -11.71 -3.36 19.17
C LYS A 127 -12.57 -4.27 18.30
N PRO A 128 -13.85 -3.91 18.09
CA PRO A 128 -14.70 -4.59 17.12
C PRO A 128 -14.12 -4.57 15.70
N LEU A 129 -14.34 -5.65 14.96
CA LEU A 129 -13.88 -5.79 13.57
C LEU A 129 -14.35 -4.65 12.67
N GLN A 130 -13.43 -4.06 11.92
CA GLN A 130 -13.68 -3.07 10.88
C GLN A 130 -12.76 -3.31 9.68
N ILE A 131 -13.35 -3.61 8.51
CA ILE A 131 -12.62 -3.78 7.24
C ILE A 131 -13.31 -2.94 6.16
N PRO A 132 -12.76 -1.80 5.75
CA PRO A 132 -13.20 -1.09 4.55
C PRO A 132 -12.81 -1.87 3.31
N VAL A 133 -13.74 -2.01 2.36
CA VAL A 133 -13.50 -2.71 1.09
C VAL A 133 -12.92 -1.74 0.07
N VAL A 134 -11.66 -1.90 -0.28
CA VAL A 134 -10.93 -0.99 -1.19
C VAL A 134 -10.80 -1.53 -2.60
N ASN A 135 -10.89 -2.84 -2.79
CA ASN A 135 -10.87 -3.47 -4.10
C ASN A 135 -11.73 -4.73 -4.15
N ILE A 136 -12.15 -5.13 -5.34
CA ILE A 136 -12.88 -6.37 -5.59
C ILE A 136 -12.35 -7.03 -6.86
N PHE A 137 -12.39 -8.36 -6.88
CA PHE A 137 -12.16 -9.13 -8.10
C PHE A 137 -13.07 -10.36 -8.10
N TYR A 138 -13.12 -11.08 -9.20
CA TYR A 138 -13.93 -12.27 -9.35
C TYR A 138 -13.05 -13.51 -9.50
N ASP A 139 -13.31 -14.52 -8.68
CA ASP A 139 -12.70 -15.84 -8.77
C ASP A 139 -13.75 -16.83 -9.30
N ASN A 140 -13.37 -17.67 -10.27
CA ASN A 140 -14.32 -18.59 -10.92
C ASN A 140 -14.92 -19.64 -9.98
N TYR A 141 -14.25 -19.95 -8.87
CA TYR A 141 -14.68 -20.96 -7.90
C TYR A 141 -15.21 -20.34 -6.59
N LYS A 142 -14.61 -19.23 -6.17
CA LYS A 142 -14.93 -18.59 -4.88
C LYS A 142 -15.92 -17.43 -5.03
N GLY A 143 -16.21 -17.02 -6.28
CA GLY A 143 -17.12 -15.91 -6.59
C GLY A 143 -16.48 -14.55 -6.39
N ARG A 144 -17.29 -13.59 -5.92
CA ARG A 144 -16.82 -12.22 -5.68
C ARG A 144 -15.92 -12.17 -4.44
N MET A 145 -14.72 -11.66 -4.62
CA MET A 145 -13.69 -11.51 -3.60
C MET A 145 -13.49 -10.03 -3.29
N ALA A 146 -13.54 -9.67 -2.02
CA ALA A 146 -13.25 -8.32 -1.55
C ALA A 146 -11.85 -8.26 -0.94
N VAL A 147 -11.15 -7.15 -1.18
CA VAL A 147 -9.85 -6.85 -0.58
C VAL A 147 -10.01 -5.64 0.34
N GLY A 148 -9.48 -5.75 1.53
CA GLY A 148 -9.47 -4.69 2.52
C GLY A 148 -8.35 -4.87 3.53
N ARG A 149 -8.04 -3.80 4.28
CA ARG A 149 -7.15 -3.84 5.44
C ARG A 149 -8.00 -3.85 6.70
N LEU A 150 -7.68 -4.73 7.65
CA LEU A 150 -8.32 -4.66 8.96
C LEU A 150 -7.88 -3.36 9.65
N ALA A 151 -8.81 -2.42 9.80
CA ALA A 151 -8.56 -1.21 10.55
C ALA A 151 -8.56 -1.49 12.07
N ASN A 152 -9.45 -2.38 12.52
CA ASN A 152 -9.53 -2.82 13.90
C ASN A 152 -10.02 -4.26 13.99
N GLY A 153 -9.77 -4.88 15.15
CA GLY A 153 -10.27 -6.18 15.53
C GLY A 153 -9.54 -7.34 14.91
N THR A 154 -10.16 -8.49 15.03
CA THR A 154 -9.70 -9.75 14.44
C THR A 154 -10.85 -10.40 13.70
N VAL A 155 -10.54 -11.25 12.73
CA VAL A 155 -11.53 -12.02 11.97
C VAL A 155 -11.08 -13.45 11.78
N LYS A 156 -12.03 -14.38 11.78
CA LYS A 156 -11.79 -15.82 11.55
C LYS A 156 -12.53 -16.29 10.30
N GLN A 157 -11.93 -17.26 9.62
CA GLN A 157 -12.63 -17.94 8.54
C GLN A 157 -13.91 -18.61 9.08
N GLY A 158 -15.02 -18.47 8.36
CA GLY A 158 -16.32 -19.00 8.78
C GLY A 158 -17.09 -18.15 9.79
N GLU A 159 -16.53 -17.02 10.21
CA GLU A 159 -17.18 -16.09 11.14
C GLU A 159 -18.39 -15.38 10.50
N GLN A 160 -19.38 -15.06 11.32
CA GLN A 160 -20.49 -14.20 10.93
C GLN A 160 -20.10 -12.74 11.12
N ILE A 161 -20.36 -11.95 10.07
CA ILE A 161 -20.03 -10.52 10.03
C ILE A 161 -21.26 -9.71 9.61
N LEU A 162 -21.21 -8.43 9.85
CA LEU A 162 -22.14 -7.45 9.32
C LEU A 162 -21.56 -6.79 8.08
N HIS A 163 -22.18 -6.99 6.92
CA HIS A 163 -21.88 -6.23 5.72
C HIS A 163 -22.73 -4.96 5.70
N VAL A 164 -22.10 -3.83 5.49
CA VAL A 164 -22.74 -2.52 5.39
C VAL A 164 -22.38 -1.91 4.04
N GLY A 165 -23.37 -1.78 3.17
CA GLY A 165 -23.23 -1.15 1.88
C GLY A 165 -23.09 0.37 1.99
N ARG A 166 -22.56 1.00 0.95
CA ARG A 166 -22.46 2.47 0.86
C ARG A 166 -23.80 3.19 0.96
N ASP A 167 -24.89 2.51 0.61
CA ASP A 167 -26.29 2.98 0.75
C ASP A 167 -26.85 2.82 2.18
N GLY A 168 -26.03 2.33 3.11
CA GLY A 168 -26.41 2.08 4.50
C GLY A 168 -27.18 0.78 4.73
N LYS A 169 -27.43 -0.01 3.67
CA LYS A 169 -28.05 -1.33 3.84
C LYS A 169 -27.13 -2.27 4.58
N GLN A 170 -27.71 -3.03 5.52
CA GLN A 170 -26.99 -3.96 6.35
C GLN A 170 -27.46 -5.38 6.09
N SER A 171 -26.54 -6.32 6.05
CA SER A 171 -26.85 -7.74 5.95
C SER A 171 -25.85 -8.58 6.76
N LYS A 172 -26.34 -9.60 7.46
CA LYS A 172 -25.49 -10.58 8.13
C LYS A 172 -25.00 -11.58 7.10
N GLN A 173 -23.71 -11.77 7.04
CA GLN A 173 -23.04 -12.67 6.09
C GLN A 173 -22.09 -13.60 6.83
N LYS A 174 -21.68 -14.69 6.17
CA LYS A 174 -20.68 -15.62 6.70
C LYS A 174 -19.48 -15.62 5.76
N LEU A 175 -18.29 -15.36 6.30
CA LEU A 175 -17.05 -15.42 5.52
C LEU A 175 -16.74 -16.86 5.12
N SER A 176 -16.85 -17.16 3.83
CA SER A 176 -16.52 -18.49 3.30
C SER A 176 -15.02 -18.64 3.03
N VAL A 177 -14.32 -17.56 2.74
CA VAL A 177 -12.89 -17.52 2.47
C VAL A 177 -12.25 -16.39 3.25
N LEU A 178 -11.07 -16.66 3.82
CA LEU A 178 -10.17 -15.66 4.39
C LEU A 178 -8.76 -16.00 3.90
N GLN A 179 -8.15 -15.07 3.16
CA GLN A 179 -6.80 -15.22 2.59
C GLN A 179 -5.94 -14.01 2.90
N MET A 180 -4.64 -14.23 3.01
CA MET A 180 -3.61 -13.19 3.08
C MET A 180 -2.61 -13.38 1.92
N TYR A 181 -1.89 -12.33 1.58
CA TYR A 181 -0.80 -12.43 0.62
C TYR A 181 0.36 -13.23 1.21
N SER A 182 0.92 -14.14 0.41
CA SER A 182 2.09 -14.95 0.75
C SER A 182 3.00 -15.02 -0.48
N GLY A 183 4.10 -14.29 -0.46
CA GLY A 183 4.94 -14.07 -1.63
C GLY A 183 4.13 -13.42 -2.77
N LEU A 184 4.14 -14.02 -3.96
CA LEU A 184 3.39 -13.56 -5.13
C LEU A 184 1.95 -14.10 -5.21
N GLY A 185 1.57 -14.96 -4.27
CA GLY A 185 0.25 -15.60 -4.24
C GLY A 185 -0.59 -15.20 -3.04
N ARG A 186 -1.66 -15.94 -2.81
CA ARG A 186 -2.52 -15.85 -1.64
C ARG A 186 -2.62 -17.19 -0.97
N ALA A 187 -2.61 -17.20 0.35
CA ALA A 187 -2.78 -18.40 1.17
C ALA A 187 -4.03 -18.26 2.04
N ASP A 188 -4.77 -19.37 2.22
CA ASP A 188 -5.87 -19.42 3.17
C ASP A 188 -5.30 -19.34 4.59
N VAL A 189 -5.94 -18.52 5.43
CA VAL A 189 -5.56 -18.34 6.84
C VAL A 189 -6.77 -18.57 7.73
N ALA A 190 -6.52 -19.08 8.94
CA ALA A 190 -7.59 -19.32 9.90
C ALA A 190 -8.06 -18.02 10.56
N THR A 191 -7.14 -17.06 10.74
CA THR A 191 -7.38 -15.78 11.42
C THR A 191 -6.55 -14.67 10.80
N ALA A 192 -7.06 -13.43 10.87
CA ALA A 192 -6.33 -12.21 10.58
C ALA A 192 -6.64 -11.16 11.65
N ARG A 193 -5.76 -10.16 11.80
CA ARG A 193 -5.82 -9.13 12.84
C ARG A 193 -5.66 -7.73 12.28
N ALA A 194 -5.88 -6.73 13.10
CA ALA A 194 -5.72 -5.33 12.73
C ALA A 194 -4.35 -5.07 12.06
N GLY A 195 -4.37 -4.31 10.95
CA GLY A 195 -3.21 -4.06 10.09
C GLY A 195 -3.04 -5.05 8.94
N ASP A 196 -3.59 -6.27 9.02
CA ASP A 196 -3.49 -7.24 7.95
C ASP A 196 -4.31 -6.85 6.71
N ILE A 197 -3.75 -7.07 5.54
CA ILE A 197 -4.47 -6.96 4.26
C ILE A 197 -5.03 -8.32 3.90
N VAL A 198 -6.35 -8.41 3.83
CA VAL A 198 -7.06 -9.66 3.58
C VAL A 198 -7.83 -9.65 2.27
N THR A 199 -8.01 -10.85 1.75
CA THR A 199 -8.96 -11.15 0.68
C THR A 199 -10.02 -12.07 1.24
N ILE A 200 -11.28 -11.70 1.09
CA ILE A 200 -12.42 -12.39 1.69
C ILE A 200 -13.51 -12.69 0.66
N ALA A 201 -14.25 -13.79 0.87
CA ALA A 201 -15.45 -14.14 0.12
C ALA A 201 -16.59 -14.55 1.07
N GLY A 202 -17.79 -14.68 0.50
CA GLY A 202 -19.01 -15.00 1.23
C GLY A 202 -20.01 -13.84 1.27
N ILE A 203 -19.71 -12.75 0.56
CA ILE A 203 -20.56 -11.55 0.46
C ILE A 203 -20.87 -11.31 -1.02
N PRO A 204 -21.96 -11.87 -1.58
CA PRO A 204 -22.22 -11.88 -3.03
C PRO A 204 -22.36 -10.48 -3.65
N GLU A 205 -22.88 -9.51 -2.91
CA GLU A 205 -23.19 -8.16 -3.39
C GLU A 205 -22.14 -7.11 -2.95
N VAL A 206 -21.02 -7.55 -2.37
CA VAL A 206 -19.98 -6.62 -1.89
C VAL A 206 -19.49 -5.70 -3.00
N GLN A 207 -19.31 -4.43 -2.69
CA GLN A 207 -18.80 -3.39 -3.59
C GLN A 207 -17.61 -2.66 -2.96
N ILE A 208 -16.85 -1.96 -3.81
CA ILE A 208 -15.81 -1.05 -3.33
C ILE A 208 -16.50 0.08 -2.56
N GLY A 209 -15.99 0.38 -1.36
CA GLY A 209 -16.56 1.39 -0.47
C GLY A 209 -17.54 0.83 0.58
N ASP A 210 -17.85 -0.47 0.52
CA ASP A 210 -18.58 -1.14 1.58
C ASP A 210 -17.70 -1.36 2.81
N SER A 211 -18.33 -1.61 3.95
CA SER A 211 -17.65 -1.96 5.19
C SER A 211 -18.05 -3.36 5.67
N ILE A 212 -17.08 -4.10 6.19
CA ILE A 212 -17.29 -5.39 6.83
C ILE A 212 -16.95 -5.22 8.31
N LEU A 213 -17.93 -5.47 9.15
CA LEU A 213 -17.92 -5.12 10.55
C LEU A 213 -18.19 -6.34 11.44
N ALA A 214 -17.83 -6.21 12.72
CA ALA A 214 -18.40 -7.09 13.75
C ALA A 214 -19.93 -6.96 13.76
N LEU A 215 -20.62 -7.98 14.27
CA LEU A 215 -22.09 -7.95 14.36
C LEU A 215 -22.61 -6.82 15.24
N GLU A 216 -21.80 -6.37 16.20
CA GLU A 216 -22.12 -5.33 17.16
C GLU A 216 -20.90 -4.46 17.47
N GLY A 217 -21.14 -3.19 17.84
CA GLY A 217 -20.12 -2.30 18.40
C GLY A 217 -19.15 -1.68 17.39
N ALA A 218 -19.39 -1.81 16.08
CA ALA A 218 -18.56 -1.21 15.05
C ALA A 218 -19.39 -0.29 14.13
N GLU A 219 -18.76 0.79 13.66
CA GLU A 219 -19.31 1.72 12.69
C GLU A 219 -18.55 1.59 11.36
N ALA A 220 -19.25 1.90 10.25
CA ALA A 220 -18.63 1.92 8.93
C ALA A 220 -17.57 3.02 8.86
N LEU A 221 -16.41 2.69 8.27
CA LEU A 221 -15.35 3.65 8.05
C LEU A 221 -15.53 4.31 6.68
N PRO A 222 -15.30 5.64 6.57
CA PRO A 222 -15.24 6.29 5.28
C PRO A 222 -14.03 5.79 4.47
N ILE A 223 -14.19 5.71 3.15
CA ILE A 223 -13.13 5.36 2.20
C ILE A 223 -12.79 6.58 1.36
#